data_a4c59b035ea82104d55c886c3912d55a
#
_entry.id   a4c59b035ea82104d55c886c3912d55a
#
_cell.length_a   1.000
_cell.length_b   1.000
_cell.length_c   1.000
_cell.angle_alpha   90.00
_cell.angle_beta   90.00
_cell.angle_gamma   90.00
#
_symmetry.space_group_name_H-M   'P 1'
#
loop_
_entity.id
_entity.type
_entity.pdbx_description
1 polymer ?
#
loop_
_entity_poly.entity_id
_entity_poly.type
_entity_poly.pdbx_seq_one_letter_code
_entity_poly.pdbx_strand_id
1 'polypeptide(L)'
;MKNYIYIHKYSLSNELCKDIIEKFEANRHLCYKGNTSKGVDIKVKDSLDLNILKLNEWNKINDFLSKELTKHLTIYHQKCNKISHDYQVNTFQIQKYDKGCGKFVTHTDNLSCFKLSREIVFMWYLNDVDNGGETGFPECNINIKPEVGKLVLFPATWTYPHCGNVPLSSHKYIITGWVNKIHTE
;
A
#
# COMPACT_ATOMS: atom_id res chain seq x y z
N MET A 1 1.13 12.93 20.96
CA MET A 1 1.79 11.66 20.51
C MET A 1 2.54 11.94 19.22
N LYS A 2 3.77 11.41 19.06
CA LYS A 2 4.55 11.62 17.82
C LYS A 2 3.88 10.84 16.70
N ASN A 3 3.53 11.52 15.59
CA ASN A 3 2.93 10.89 14.44
C ASN A 3 4.03 10.30 13.53
N TYR A 4 3.97 8.98 13.27
CA TYR A 4 4.91 8.25 12.43
C TYR A 4 4.37 7.98 11.02
N ILE A 5 3.34 8.70 10.57
CA ILE A 5 2.90 8.67 9.18
C ILE A 5 3.85 9.57 8.38
N TYR A 6 4.46 9.02 7.34
CA TYR A 6 5.30 9.74 6.39
C TYR A 6 4.55 9.87 5.07
N ILE A 7 4.52 11.06 4.54
CA ILE A 7 3.87 11.36 3.26
C ILE A 7 4.90 12.05 2.37
N HIS A 8 5.07 11.53 1.15
CA HIS A 8 5.88 12.17 0.12
C HIS A 8 5.07 12.29 -1.17
N LYS A 9 4.92 13.52 -1.67
CA LYS A 9 4.26 13.79 -2.95
C LYS A 9 5.25 13.54 -4.10
N TYR A 10 4.72 13.06 -5.22
CA TYR A 10 5.50 12.90 -6.46
C TYR A 10 6.66 11.90 -6.37
N SER A 11 6.51 10.83 -5.56
CA SER A 11 7.47 9.72 -5.51
C SER A 11 7.48 8.94 -6.83
N LEU A 12 6.33 8.80 -7.47
CA LEU A 12 6.21 8.24 -8.82
C LEU A 12 5.75 9.33 -9.79
N SER A 13 6.22 9.27 -11.05
CA SER A 13 5.74 10.19 -12.09
C SER A 13 4.32 9.82 -12.55
N ASN A 14 3.60 10.80 -13.09
CA ASN A 14 2.25 10.59 -13.60
C ASN A 14 2.24 9.57 -14.74
N GLU A 15 3.25 9.61 -15.62
CA GLU A 15 3.42 8.69 -16.74
C GLU A 15 3.56 7.26 -16.25
N LEU A 16 4.47 7.03 -15.27
CA LEU A 16 4.67 5.70 -14.71
C LEU A 16 3.40 5.17 -14.04
N CYS A 17 2.70 6.02 -13.28
CA CYS A 17 1.43 5.63 -12.66
C CYS A 17 0.38 5.22 -13.70
N LYS A 18 0.28 5.96 -14.80
CA LYS A 18 -0.62 5.66 -15.92
C LYS A 18 -0.26 4.33 -16.57
N ASP A 19 1.03 4.12 -16.90
CA ASP A 19 1.53 2.88 -17.50
C ASP A 19 1.25 1.66 -16.61
N ILE A 20 1.40 1.81 -15.28
CA ILE A 20 1.10 0.75 -14.31
C ILE A 20 -0.39 0.41 -14.32
N ILE A 21 -1.28 1.42 -14.35
CA ILE A 21 -2.73 1.20 -14.41
C ILE A 21 -3.12 0.50 -15.71
N GLU A 22 -2.64 0.98 -16.85
CA GLU A 22 -2.94 0.39 -18.16
C GLU A 22 -2.47 -1.06 -18.22
N LYS A 23 -1.27 -1.34 -17.72
CA LYS A 23 -0.74 -2.70 -17.64
C LYS A 23 -1.54 -3.59 -16.68
N PHE A 24 -2.00 -3.06 -15.55
CA PHE A 24 -2.88 -3.78 -14.63
C PHE A 24 -4.20 -4.15 -15.30
N GLU A 25 -4.84 -3.19 -16.01
CA GLU A 25 -6.10 -3.43 -16.71
C GLU A 25 -5.95 -4.46 -17.85
N ALA A 26 -4.83 -4.47 -18.56
CA ALA A 26 -4.51 -5.48 -19.58
C ALA A 26 -4.31 -6.88 -18.96
N ASN A 27 -3.90 -6.96 -17.68
CA ASN A 27 -3.64 -8.21 -16.96
C ASN A 27 -4.78 -8.61 -15.99
N ARG A 28 -6.01 -8.14 -16.20
CA ARG A 28 -7.15 -8.44 -15.30
C ARG A 28 -7.43 -9.92 -15.12
N HIS A 29 -7.07 -10.76 -16.08
CA HIS A 29 -7.22 -12.21 -16.01
C HIS A 29 -6.33 -12.88 -14.95
N LEU A 30 -5.28 -12.18 -14.48
CA LEU A 30 -4.39 -12.61 -13.39
C LEU A 30 -4.83 -12.06 -12.03
N CYS A 31 -5.82 -11.15 -12.01
CA CYS A 31 -6.29 -10.52 -10.79
C CYS A 31 -7.21 -11.43 -9.99
N TYR A 32 -7.26 -11.19 -8.70
CA TYR A 32 -8.10 -11.92 -7.75
C TYR A 32 -8.83 -10.95 -6.80
N LYS A 33 -9.94 -11.40 -6.20
CA LYS A 33 -10.64 -10.61 -5.19
C LYS A 33 -9.78 -10.38 -3.98
N GLY A 34 -9.85 -9.14 -3.43
CA GLY A 34 -9.11 -8.77 -2.25
C GLY A 34 -9.31 -9.76 -1.12
N ASN A 35 -8.20 -10.23 -0.54
CA ASN A 35 -8.18 -11.24 0.50
C ASN A 35 -7.73 -10.65 1.84
N THR A 36 -8.25 -11.16 2.94
CA THR A 36 -7.86 -10.86 4.31
C THR A 36 -7.30 -12.12 4.98
N SER A 37 -6.80 -12.03 6.21
CA SER A 37 -6.39 -13.20 7.00
C SER A 37 -7.52 -14.21 7.23
N LYS A 38 -8.79 -13.79 7.06
CA LYS A 38 -9.99 -14.63 7.20
C LYS A 38 -10.58 -15.10 5.87
N GLY A 39 -9.89 -14.83 4.76
CA GLY A 39 -10.37 -15.14 3.42
C GLY A 39 -11.01 -13.94 2.72
N VAL A 40 -11.72 -14.21 1.62
CA VAL A 40 -12.41 -13.19 0.81
C VAL A 40 -13.75 -12.86 1.46
N ASP A 41 -13.91 -11.60 1.86
CA ASP A 41 -15.20 -11.03 2.32
C ASP A 41 -15.33 -9.61 1.78
N ILE A 42 -16.17 -9.41 0.77
CA ILE A 42 -16.40 -8.10 0.13
C ILE A 42 -17.06 -7.07 1.07
N LYS A 43 -17.68 -7.50 2.17
CA LYS A 43 -18.19 -6.58 3.20
C LYS A 43 -17.02 -5.94 3.97
N VAL A 44 -15.91 -6.67 4.09
CA VAL A 44 -14.69 -6.25 4.79
C VAL A 44 -13.72 -5.57 3.82
N LYS A 45 -13.39 -6.24 2.69
CA LYS A 45 -12.48 -5.72 1.66
C LYS A 45 -13.05 -5.99 0.28
N ASP A 46 -13.44 -4.94 -0.43
CA ASP A 46 -13.89 -5.02 -1.80
C ASP A 46 -12.88 -4.34 -2.72
N SER A 47 -11.99 -5.14 -3.26
CA SER A 47 -10.95 -4.73 -4.21
C SER A 47 -10.64 -5.84 -5.20
N LEU A 48 -9.99 -5.47 -6.30
CA LEU A 48 -9.37 -6.38 -7.26
C LEU A 48 -7.86 -6.23 -7.13
N ASP A 49 -7.17 -7.31 -6.81
CA ASP A 49 -5.77 -7.30 -6.41
C ASP A 49 -4.88 -8.07 -7.42
N LEU A 50 -3.65 -7.60 -7.63
CA LEU A 50 -2.61 -8.27 -8.43
C LEU A 50 -1.26 -8.15 -7.74
N ASN A 51 -0.64 -9.29 -7.36
CA ASN A 51 0.73 -9.27 -6.82
C ASN A 51 1.73 -9.33 -7.98
N ILE A 52 2.39 -8.21 -8.26
CA ILE A 52 3.28 -8.04 -9.40
C ILE A 52 4.71 -8.52 -9.14
N LEU A 53 5.10 -8.73 -7.87
CA LEU A 53 6.48 -9.11 -7.51
C LEU A 53 6.89 -10.47 -8.10
N LYS A 54 5.92 -11.36 -8.33
CA LYS A 54 6.14 -12.71 -8.85
C LYS A 54 5.97 -12.84 -10.37
N LEU A 55 5.71 -11.73 -11.06
CA LEU A 55 5.42 -11.72 -12.50
C LEU A 55 6.62 -11.15 -13.26
N ASN A 56 7.25 -11.97 -14.09
CA ASN A 56 8.47 -11.60 -14.83
C ASN A 56 8.30 -10.36 -15.71
N GLU A 57 7.14 -10.19 -16.32
CA GLU A 57 6.81 -9.03 -17.16
C GLU A 57 6.72 -7.71 -16.37
N TRP A 58 6.75 -7.78 -15.03
CA TRP A 58 6.75 -6.63 -14.13
C TRP A 58 8.13 -6.32 -13.51
N ASN A 59 9.18 -7.10 -13.84
CA ASN A 59 10.50 -6.97 -13.20
C ASN A 59 11.06 -5.55 -13.25
N LYS A 60 10.99 -4.87 -14.40
CA LYS A 60 11.49 -3.49 -14.52
C LYS A 60 10.77 -2.52 -13.58
N ILE A 61 9.46 -2.68 -13.42
CA ILE A 61 8.65 -1.88 -12.50
C ILE A 61 8.99 -2.24 -11.06
N ASN A 62 9.10 -3.54 -10.74
CA ASN A 62 9.49 -4.01 -9.41
C ASN A 62 10.85 -3.48 -8.98
N ASP A 63 11.85 -3.49 -9.89
CA ASP A 63 13.19 -2.94 -9.62
C ASP A 63 13.15 -1.44 -9.34
N PHE A 64 12.36 -0.70 -10.11
CA PHE A 64 12.18 0.74 -9.90
C PHE A 64 11.50 1.01 -8.56
N LEU A 65 10.40 0.34 -8.25
CA LEU A 65 9.65 0.47 -6.99
C LEU A 65 10.53 0.13 -5.79
N SER A 66 11.37 -0.92 -5.90
CA SER A 66 12.29 -1.33 -4.84
C SER A 66 13.33 -0.24 -4.54
N LYS A 67 13.92 0.36 -5.57
CA LYS A 67 14.89 1.45 -5.43
C LYS A 67 14.24 2.69 -4.81
N GLU A 68 13.06 3.07 -5.29
CA GLU A 68 12.34 4.23 -4.77
C GLU A 68 11.87 4.00 -3.33
N LEU A 69 11.38 2.81 -3.01
CA LEU A 69 11.02 2.45 -1.63
C LEU A 69 12.24 2.54 -0.70
N THR A 70 13.38 1.97 -1.08
CA THR A 70 14.61 1.99 -0.29
C THR A 70 15.06 3.42 0.02
N LYS A 71 15.02 4.30 -0.96
CA LYS A 71 15.32 5.73 -0.78
C LYS A 71 14.44 6.37 0.31
N HIS A 72 13.13 6.14 0.25
CA HIS A 72 12.20 6.71 1.22
C HIS A 72 12.25 6.03 2.59
N LEU A 73 12.54 4.74 2.65
CA LEU A 73 12.80 4.04 3.91
C LEU A 73 14.01 4.63 4.63
N THR A 74 15.09 4.92 3.93
CA THR A 74 16.27 5.58 4.53
C THR A 74 15.89 6.90 5.21
N ILE A 75 15.09 7.74 4.55
CA ILE A 75 14.60 9.00 5.12
C ILE A 75 13.66 8.74 6.32
N TYR A 76 12.78 7.75 6.20
CA TYR A 76 11.84 7.38 7.27
C TYR A 76 12.56 6.87 8.51
N HIS A 77 13.62 6.08 8.35
CA HIS A 77 14.46 5.57 9.44
C HIS A 77 15.12 6.68 10.23
N GLN A 78 15.70 7.67 9.56
CA GLN A 78 16.30 8.83 10.21
C GLN A 78 15.27 9.58 11.07
N LYS A 79 14.00 9.62 10.64
CA LYS A 79 12.90 10.26 11.37
C LYS A 79 12.46 9.44 12.60
N CYS A 80 12.54 8.12 12.53
CA CYS A 80 11.95 7.20 13.53
C CYS A 80 12.95 6.66 14.56
N ASN A 81 14.26 6.76 14.31
CA ASN A 81 15.37 6.35 15.20
C ASN A 81 15.40 4.88 15.66
N LYS A 82 14.63 3.95 15.08
CA LYS A 82 14.47 2.59 15.64
C LYS A 82 14.10 1.51 14.64
N ILE A 83 14.53 1.55 13.39
CA ILE A 83 14.16 0.49 12.48
C ILE A 83 15.36 -0.43 12.24
N SER A 84 15.15 -1.74 12.35
CA SER A 84 16.12 -2.79 12.04
C SER A 84 16.65 -2.63 10.61
N HIS A 85 17.90 -3.02 10.37
CA HIS A 85 18.51 -2.95 9.04
C HIS A 85 18.22 -4.16 8.16
N ASP A 86 17.63 -5.23 8.73
CA ASP A 86 17.33 -6.47 8.03
C ASP A 86 15.86 -6.53 7.63
N TYR A 87 15.57 -6.05 6.43
CA TYR A 87 14.21 -6.08 5.91
C TYR A 87 14.07 -6.95 4.69
N GLN A 88 12.83 -7.41 4.52
CA GLN A 88 12.37 -8.04 3.32
C GLN A 88 11.03 -7.44 2.86
N VAL A 89 10.94 -7.13 1.58
CA VAL A 89 9.69 -6.79 0.90
C VAL A 89 9.23 -8.03 0.13
N ASN A 90 8.07 -8.58 0.49
CA ASN A 90 7.57 -9.84 -0.08
C ASN A 90 6.45 -9.64 -1.09
N THR A 91 5.99 -8.40 -1.29
CA THR A 91 4.91 -8.11 -2.21
C THR A 91 4.94 -6.66 -2.66
N PHE A 92 4.70 -6.46 -3.95
CA PHE A 92 4.12 -5.23 -4.50
C PHE A 92 2.75 -5.62 -5.04
N GLN A 93 1.71 -5.20 -4.34
CA GLN A 93 0.34 -5.54 -4.68
C GLN A 93 -0.40 -4.32 -5.22
N ILE A 94 -0.77 -4.39 -6.48
CA ILE A 94 -1.69 -3.39 -7.06
C ILE A 94 -3.09 -3.75 -6.59
N GLN A 95 -3.84 -2.75 -6.13
CA GLN A 95 -5.22 -2.90 -5.70
C GLN A 95 -6.07 -1.85 -6.40
N LYS A 96 -7.13 -2.30 -7.06
CA LYS A 96 -8.19 -1.47 -7.62
C LYS A 96 -9.40 -1.51 -6.70
N TYR A 97 -9.87 -0.34 -6.34
CA TYR A 97 -11.13 -0.13 -5.63
C TYR A 97 -12.11 0.53 -6.58
N ASP A 98 -13.21 -0.17 -6.85
CA ASP A 98 -14.20 0.33 -7.79
C ASP A 98 -14.97 1.52 -7.23
N LYS A 99 -15.25 2.50 -8.11
CA LYS A 99 -16.07 3.67 -7.80
C LYS A 99 -17.41 3.25 -7.22
N GLY A 100 -17.81 3.86 -6.12
CA GLY A 100 -19.11 3.71 -5.47
C GLY A 100 -19.23 2.49 -4.54
N CYS A 101 -18.27 1.54 -4.55
CA CYS A 101 -18.37 0.33 -3.71
C CYS A 101 -17.05 -0.13 -3.10
N GLY A 102 -15.94 0.01 -3.82
CA GLY A 102 -14.64 -0.48 -3.38
C GLY A 102 -14.19 0.10 -2.04
N LYS A 103 -13.84 -0.75 -1.08
CA LYS A 103 -13.49 -0.32 0.28
C LYS A 103 -12.59 -1.32 1.00
N PHE A 104 -12.01 -0.87 2.09
CA PHE A 104 -11.44 -1.73 3.11
C PHE A 104 -11.81 -1.15 4.48
N VAL A 105 -12.57 -1.89 5.27
CA VAL A 105 -13.00 -1.43 6.61
C VAL A 105 -11.80 -1.23 7.52
N THR A 106 -11.99 -0.56 8.65
CA THR A 106 -10.92 -0.33 9.63
C THR A 106 -10.29 -1.64 10.06
N HIS A 107 -8.97 -1.72 9.92
CA HIS A 107 -8.15 -2.88 10.25
C HIS A 107 -6.75 -2.43 10.66
N THR A 108 -5.95 -3.39 11.11
CA THR A 108 -4.51 -3.22 11.33
C THR A 108 -3.77 -4.23 10.48
N ASP A 109 -2.56 -3.87 10.08
CA ASP A 109 -1.69 -4.76 9.30
C ASP A 109 -0.74 -5.59 10.18
N ASN A 110 -0.96 -5.56 11.47
CA ASN A 110 -0.13 -6.28 12.44
C ASN A 110 -0.21 -7.80 12.18
N LEU A 111 0.84 -8.33 11.59
CA LEU A 111 1.02 -9.75 11.39
C LEU A 111 2.44 -10.12 11.79
N SER A 112 2.54 -11.06 12.72
CA SER A 112 3.81 -11.67 13.11
C SER A 112 3.71 -13.17 12.94
N CYS A 113 4.69 -13.76 12.28
CA CYS A 113 4.90 -15.20 12.25
C CYS A 113 6.34 -15.50 12.66
N PHE A 114 6.65 -16.77 12.90
CA PHE A 114 7.91 -17.20 13.53
C PHE A 114 9.20 -16.59 12.91
N LYS A 115 9.20 -16.27 11.62
CA LYS A 115 10.38 -15.73 10.91
C LYS A 115 10.26 -14.30 10.43
N LEU A 116 9.06 -13.73 10.37
CA LEU A 116 8.81 -12.41 9.81
C LEU A 116 7.73 -11.68 10.58
N SER A 117 7.92 -10.39 10.82
CA SER A 117 6.87 -9.49 11.30
C SER A 117 6.77 -8.27 10.39
N ARG A 118 5.54 -7.83 10.10
CA ARG A 118 5.32 -6.58 9.38
C ARG A 118 5.68 -5.40 10.27
N GLU A 119 6.58 -4.54 9.83
CA GLU A 119 6.97 -3.34 10.56
C GLU A 119 6.41 -2.06 9.96
N ILE A 120 6.47 -1.94 8.62
CA ILE A 120 6.02 -0.74 7.93
C ILE A 120 5.09 -1.16 6.80
N VAL A 121 4.00 -0.42 6.64
CA VAL A 121 3.18 -0.42 5.44
C VAL A 121 3.72 0.65 4.52
N PHE A 122 3.85 0.33 3.24
CA PHE A 122 4.02 1.33 2.19
C PHE A 122 2.82 1.32 1.25
N MET A 123 2.46 2.48 0.74
CA MET A 123 1.37 2.63 -0.20
C MET A 123 1.63 3.80 -1.15
N TRP A 124 1.58 3.56 -2.45
CA TRP A 124 1.52 4.58 -3.48
C TRP A 124 0.11 4.71 -4.03
N TYR A 125 -0.37 5.92 -4.21
CA TYR A 125 -1.55 6.19 -5.02
C TYR A 125 -1.14 6.34 -6.48
N LEU A 126 -1.85 5.66 -7.38
CA LEU A 126 -1.55 5.68 -8.82
C LEU A 126 -2.41 6.67 -9.59
N ASN A 127 -3.46 7.19 -8.98
CA ASN A 127 -4.32 8.22 -9.57
C ASN A 127 -4.91 9.13 -8.51
N ASP A 128 -5.42 10.26 -8.99
CA ASP A 128 -6.24 11.17 -8.18
C ASP A 128 -7.64 10.62 -7.99
N VAL A 129 -8.22 10.87 -6.81
CA VAL A 129 -9.65 10.67 -6.53
C VAL A 129 -10.16 11.95 -5.87
N ASP A 130 -11.02 12.69 -6.56
CA ASP A 130 -11.47 14.01 -6.08
C ASP A 130 -12.38 13.93 -4.87
N ASN A 131 -13.27 12.92 -4.85
CA ASN A 131 -14.24 12.69 -3.78
C ASN A 131 -14.17 11.25 -3.30
N GLY A 132 -14.04 11.07 -1.99
CA GLY A 132 -13.90 9.76 -1.36
C GLY A 132 -12.53 9.13 -1.60
N GLY A 133 -12.40 7.85 -1.31
CA GLY A 133 -11.19 7.07 -1.55
C GLY A 133 -10.02 7.35 -0.58
N GLU A 134 -10.17 8.22 0.40
CA GLU A 134 -9.12 8.54 1.36
C GLU A 134 -8.67 7.28 2.12
N THR A 135 -7.41 7.27 2.53
CA THR A 135 -6.95 6.37 3.57
C THR A 135 -7.12 7.07 4.91
N GLY A 136 -8.06 6.57 5.71
CA GLY A 136 -8.39 7.12 7.01
C GLY A 136 -7.60 6.46 8.12
N PHE A 137 -7.13 7.26 9.09
CA PHE A 137 -6.51 6.83 10.34
C PHE A 137 -7.33 7.39 11.50
N PRO A 138 -8.40 6.68 11.95
CA PRO A 138 -9.33 7.20 12.96
C PRO A 138 -8.66 7.64 14.26
N GLU A 139 -7.74 6.84 14.78
CA GLU A 139 -7.04 7.13 16.04
C GLU A 139 -6.10 8.36 15.95
N CYS A 140 -5.71 8.75 14.74
CA CYS A 140 -4.88 9.92 14.50
C CYS A 140 -5.69 11.13 14.02
N ASN A 141 -6.99 10.96 13.73
CA ASN A 141 -7.84 11.95 13.06
C ASN A 141 -7.22 12.48 11.75
N ILE A 142 -6.67 11.55 10.94
CA ILE A 142 -6.01 11.88 9.67
C ILE A 142 -6.73 11.16 8.54
N ASN A 143 -7.02 11.90 7.46
CA ASN A 143 -7.48 11.37 6.19
C ASN A 143 -6.51 11.78 5.10
N ILE A 144 -5.95 10.80 4.38
CA ILE A 144 -5.00 11.04 3.30
C ILE A 144 -5.72 10.90 1.97
N LYS A 145 -5.86 12.01 1.26
CA LYS A 145 -6.47 12.06 -0.07
C LYS A 145 -5.58 11.34 -1.09
N PRO A 146 -6.15 10.48 -1.97
CA PRO A 146 -5.44 9.92 -3.10
C PRO A 146 -4.98 11.04 -4.05
N GLU A 147 -3.68 11.11 -4.27
CA GLU A 147 -3.04 11.99 -5.26
C GLU A 147 -1.99 11.16 -6.01
N VAL A 148 -1.99 11.28 -7.33
CA VAL A 148 -1.09 10.51 -8.20
C VAL A 148 0.39 10.63 -7.78
N GLY A 149 1.08 9.51 -7.71
CA GLY A 149 2.50 9.43 -7.33
C GLY A 149 2.80 9.64 -5.85
N LYS A 150 1.79 9.87 -4.99
CA LYS A 150 1.98 10.07 -3.55
C LYS A 150 2.33 8.75 -2.87
N LEU A 151 3.42 8.75 -2.09
CA LEU A 151 3.83 7.68 -1.18
C LEU A 151 3.38 7.96 0.25
N VAL A 152 2.87 6.93 0.91
CA VAL A 152 2.59 6.93 2.35
C VAL A 152 3.32 5.76 2.99
N LEU A 153 4.06 6.03 4.08
CA LEU A 153 4.65 5.01 4.95
C LEU A 153 4.09 5.18 6.36
N PHE A 154 3.77 4.08 7.02
CA PHE A 154 3.32 4.09 8.42
C PHE A 154 3.59 2.75 9.11
N PRO A 155 3.64 2.72 10.45
CA PRO A 155 3.86 1.47 11.18
C PRO A 155 2.73 0.46 10.93
N ALA A 156 3.08 -0.81 10.70
CA ALA A 156 2.11 -1.90 10.52
C ALA A 156 1.53 -2.41 11.85
N THR A 157 1.74 -1.69 12.95
CA THR A 157 1.37 -2.09 14.30
C THR A 157 -0.10 -1.85 14.60
N TRP A 158 -0.61 -2.47 15.66
CA TRP A 158 -1.98 -2.32 16.15
C TRP A 158 -2.34 -0.87 16.52
N THR A 159 -1.35 0.00 16.75
CA THR A 159 -1.52 1.43 17.07
C THR A 159 -1.86 2.30 15.86
N TYR A 160 -1.85 1.74 14.64
CA TYR A 160 -2.20 2.42 13.41
C TYR A 160 -3.36 1.72 12.68
N PRO A 161 -4.55 1.62 13.32
CA PRO A 161 -5.74 1.16 12.62
C PRO A 161 -6.06 2.15 11.50
N HIS A 162 -6.38 1.62 10.32
CA HIS A 162 -6.67 2.44 9.14
C HIS A 162 -7.73 1.79 8.26
N CYS A 163 -8.32 2.59 7.38
CA CYS A 163 -9.34 2.14 6.45
C CYS A 163 -9.12 2.73 5.06
N GLY A 164 -9.69 2.08 4.05
CA GLY A 164 -9.82 2.61 2.70
C GLY A 164 -11.26 3.00 2.45
N ASN A 165 -11.54 4.32 2.40
CA ASN A 165 -12.87 4.85 2.12
C ASN A 165 -13.29 4.56 0.68
N VAL A 166 -14.60 4.48 0.45
CA VAL A 166 -15.19 4.28 -0.88
C VAL A 166 -14.82 5.46 -1.78
N PRO A 167 -14.19 5.22 -2.95
CA PRO A 167 -13.96 6.28 -3.93
C PRO A 167 -15.26 6.64 -4.65
N LEU A 168 -15.60 7.94 -4.72
CA LEU A 168 -16.88 8.41 -5.23
C LEU A 168 -16.79 9.07 -6.61
N SER A 169 -15.63 9.65 -6.97
CA SER A 169 -15.46 10.36 -8.26
C SER A 169 -14.92 9.46 -9.37
N SER A 170 -13.98 8.57 -9.05
CA SER A 170 -13.30 7.66 -10.00
C SER A 170 -12.94 6.35 -9.31
N HIS A 171 -12.47 5.33 -10.04
CA HIS A 171 -11.81 4.18 -9.43
C HIS A 171 -10.52 4.64 -8.73
N LYS A 172 -10.17 3.99 -7.64
CA LYS A 172 -8.89 4.21 -6.95
C LYS A 172 -7.94 3.05 -7.23
N TYR A 173 -6.70 3.39 -7.61
CA TYR A 173 -5.62 2.42 -7.78
C TYR A 173 -4.48 2.75 -6.81
N ILE A 174 -3.98 1.72 -6.14
CA ILE A 174 -2.81 1.84 -5.26
C ILE A 174 -1.83 0.70 -5.53
N ILE A 175 -0.55 0.92 -5.19
CA ILE A 175 0.40 -0.16 -4.94
C ILE A 175 0.65 -0.19 -3.44
N THR A 176 0.54 -1.36 -2.82
CA THR A 176 0.81 -1.51 -1.38
C THR A 176 1.59 -2.78 -1.08
N GLY A 177 2.16 -2.82 0.09
CA GLY A 177 2.87 -3.96 0.63
C GLY A 177 3.47 -3.65 1.99
N TRP A 178 4.33 -4.56 2.45
CA TRP A 178 4.91 -4.48 3.78
C TRP A 178 6.41 -4.64 3.73
N VAL A 179 7.08 -3.84 4.55
CA VAL A 179 8.47 -4.04 4.94
C VAL A 179 8.43 -4.94 6.17
N ASN A 180 9.01 -6.11 6.03
CA ASN A 180 9.02 -7.12 7.08
C ASN A 180 10.40 -7.15 7.75
N LYS A 181 10.39 -7.25 9.08
CA LYS A 181 11.58 -7.58 9.86
C LYS A 181 11.84 -9.08 9.76
N ILE A 182 13.09 -9.45 9.52
CA ILE A 182 13.55 -10.83 9.58
C ILE A 182 13.99 -11.10 11.02
N HIS A 183 13.45 -12.17 11.62
CA HIS A 183 13.92 -12.66 12.90
C HIS A 183 15.01 -13.72 12.64
N THR A 184 16.26 -13.35 12.95
CA THR A 184 17.37 -14.31 13.05
C THR A 184 17.24 -15.05 14.37
N GLU A 185 17.34 -16.38 14.34
CA GLU A 185 17.44 -17.21 15.53
C GLU A 185 18.67 -16.91 16.35
#